data_41b80109ecaaf2d39a330ed9bcc507e7
#
_entry.id   41b80109ecaaf2d39a330ed9bcc507e7
#
_cell.length_a   1.000
_cell.length_b   1.000
_cell.length_c   1.000
_cell.angle_alpha   90.00
_cell.angle_beta   90.00
_cell.angle_gamma   90.00
#
_symmetry.space_group_name_H-M   'P 1'
#
loop_
_entity.id
_entity.type
_entity.pdbx_description
1 polymer ?
#
loop_
_entity_poly.entity_id
_entity_poly.type
_entity_poly.pdbx_seq_one_letter_code
_entity_poly.pdbx_strand_id
1 'polypeptide(L)'
;MAAETIDLVGKDLLEQLMFSLYPDAETIYREYLQNACDSINEASELGIIEKKDGHVSINIDKFHHTITIEDNGTGIKADEAEMTLKYIAHSKKKKESAAGFYGIGRLVGGGYCKQLSFFTSAQGENVASEMVFDMDQIREILEDDGDNSSASEVIHRVTTFRNDIVEEPQKHYFKVVLKDILPDYHDVLLDEDKINAYLKQVAPIPYEATFFNNLIKPNITKDDSKYLNYYNQLNAVKVSINNIVGLEKPYEIKFKGTEHEYTDDDGSIRKDNAPINEIRFFSIADPQLGDLAWGWYAYTPAGTQIKAIDPYTQKNVLTRSIRLRCHNIQVGDENVLNKYFKQARSHVYFNGEVFIINQDIKPTADRSDIAPTSVAKKFQVKLEEFFKNDLEKLYQEANKANKQLENIRKADEEIRKIEESTELPSESKAEKLAKQQDEKQKAQEKLNKIIAKSGDNNQTKSMQTLAEGFKKQFEQYQNNPTSNTPSTPRTPENPPKTMDEKISELSDKYNDKEVSMVKKIFNIIDTRYLKKYEQIVKNIKESVLNDLKK
;
A
#
# COMPACT_ATOMS: atom_id res chain seq x y z
N MET A 1 50.68 -23.53 -19.02
CA MET A 1 49.31 -24.04 -18.84
C MET A 1 48.61 -23.03 -17.98
N ALA A 2 47.69 -22.26 -18.56
CA ALA A 2 46.78 -21.42 -17.79
C ALA A 2 45.90 -22.38 -16.96
N ALA A 3 45.80 -22.13 -15.66
CA ALA A 3 44.85 -22.86 -14.82
C ALA A 3 43.45 -22.64 -15.41
N GLU A 4 42.77 -23.70 -15.84
CA GLU A 4 41.33 -23.63 -16.15
C GLU A 4 40.65 -23.13 -14.88
N THR A 5 40.13 -21.92 -14.93
CA THR A 5 39.23 -21.39 -13.89
C THR A 5 37.95 -22.21 -13.98
N ILE A 6 37.79 -23.17 -13.09
CA ILE A 6 36.56 -23.94 -12.97
C ILE A 6 35.47 -22.93 -12.49
N ASP A 7 34.51 -22.63 -13.35
CA ASP A 7 33.31 -21.88 -12.96
C ASP A 7 32.45 -22.80 -12.09
N LEU A 8 32.32 -22.48 -10.81
CA LEU A 8 31.65 -23.31 -9.81
C LEU A 8 30.13 -23.05 -9.73
N VAL A 9 29.61 -22.12 -10.54
CA VAL A 9 28.20 -21.72 -10.48
C VAL A 9 27.45 -22.30 -11.68
N GLY A 10 26.58 -23.27 -11.43
CA GLY A 10 25.74 -23.89 -12.46
C GLY A 10 24.61 -22.98 -12.95
N LYS A 11 24.03 -23.37 -14.11
CA LYS A 11 22.91 -22.65 -14.77
C LYS A 11 21.68 -22.50 -13.89
N ASP A 12 21.40 -23.43 -12.98
CA ASP A 12 20.22 -23.43 -12.10
C ASP A 12 20.14 -22.19 -11.20
N LEU A 13 21.29 -21.54 -10.92
CA LEU A 13 21.28 -20.25 -10.21
C LEU A 13 20.55 -19.16 -11.02
N LEU A 14 20.71 -19.17 -12.36
CA LEU A 14 20.01 -18.21 -13.23
C LEU A 14 18.49 -18.42 -13.16
N GLU A 15 18.04 -19.67 -13.13
CA GLU A 15 16.64 -20.01 -12.97
C GLU A 15 16.07 -19.41 -11.69
N GLN A 16 16.76 -19.60 -10.58
CA GLN A 16 16.33 -19.03 -9.30
C GLN A 16 16.30 -17.51 -9.30
N LEU A 17 17.32 -16.85 -9.85
CA LEU A 17 17.43 -15.40 -9.87
C LEU A 17 16.44 -14.71 -10.81
N MET A 18 16.07 -15.34 -11.91
CA MET A 18 15.24 -14.74 -12.96
C MET A 18 13.77 -15.11 -12.84
N PHE A 19 13.45 -16.32 -12.35
CA PHE A 19 12.10 -16.87 -12.39
C PHE A 19 11.50 -17.15 -11.00
N SER A 20 12.32 -17.40 -9.98
CA SER A 20 11.80 -17.85 -8.68
C SER A 20 11.87 -16.81 -7.58
N LEU A 21 12.76 -15.81 -7.70
CA LEU A 21 13.01 -14.84 -6.63
C LEU A 21 11.83 -13.88 -6.41
N TYR A 22 11.09 -13.56 -7.46
CA TYR A 22 9.99 -12.59 -7.41
C TYR A 22 8.70 -13.25 -7.85
N PRO A 23 7.80 -13.58 -6.91
CA PRO A 23 6.55 -14.28 -7.24
C PRO A 23 5.53 -13.41 -7.97
N ASP A 24 5.58 -12.09 -7.76
CA ASP A 24 4.65 -11.13 -8.35
C ASP A 24 5.29 -10.42 -9.54
N ALA A 25 4.70 -10.55 -10.72
CA ALA A 25 5.27 -10.04 -11.97
C ALA A 25 5.45 -8.52 -11.98
N GLU A 26 4.53 -7.75 -11.39
CA GLU A 26 4.62 -6.29 -11.30
C GLU A 26 5.86 -5.79 -10.53
N THR A 27 6.54 -6.66 -9.81
CA THR A 27 7.80 -6.34 -9.11
C THR A 27 8.88 -5.83 -10.05
N ILE A 28 8.87 -6.22 -11.32
CA ILE A 28 9.82 -5.71 -12.33
C ILE A 28 9.82 -4.18 -12.39
N TYR A 29 8.66 -3.55 -12.33
CA TYR A 29 8.54 -2.10 -12.36
C TYR A 29 9.19 -1.46 -11.13
N ARG A 30 9.02 -2.04 -9.95
CA ARG A 30 9.65 -1.56 -8.70
C ARG A 30 11.18 -1.68 -8.78
N GLU A 31 11.70 -2.79 -9.26
CA GLU A 31 13.14 -3.04 -9.34
C GLU A 31 13.82 -2.11 -10.35
N TYR A 32 13.21 -1.88 -11.51
CA TYR A 32 13.76 -0.95 -12.50
C TYR A 32 13.66 0.51 -12.03
N LEU A 33 12.54 0.91 -11.41
CA LEU A 33 12.42 2.23 -10.79
C LEU A 33 13.47 2.47 -9.69
N GLN A 34 13.76 1.45 -8.89
CA GLN A 34 14.79 1.54 -7.88
C GLN A 34 16.17 1.80 -8.48
N ASN A 35 16.53 1.06 -9.53
CA ASN A 35 17.80 1.26 -10.23
C ASN A 35 17.85 2.65 -10.87
N ALA A 36 16.76 3.11 -11.46
CA ALA A 36 16.62 4.44 -12.03
C ALA A 36 16.80 5.54 -10.97
N CYS A 37 16.17 5.39 -9.78
CA CYS A 37 16.33 6.35 -8.69
C CYS A 37 17.77 6.45 -8.19
N ASP A 38 18.45 5.32 -8.07
CA ASP A 38 19.87 5.30 -7.69
C ASP A 38 20.73 6.03 -8.72
N SER A 39 20.50 5.78 -10.02
CA SER A 39 21.20 6.43 -11.12
C SER A 39 20.94 7.94 -11.18
N ILE A 40 19.70 8.38 -10.97
CA ILE A 40 19.30 9.80 -10.90
C ILE A 40 19.95 10.50 -9.69
N ASN A 41 19.95 9.86 -8.51
CA ASN A 41 20.60 10.44 -7.34
C ASN A 41 22.11 10.61 -7.57
N GLU A 42 22.77 9.61 -8.13
CA GLU A 42 24.19 9.67 -8.48
C GLU A 42 24.46 10.78 -9.51
N ALA A 43 23.63 10.93 -10.54
CA ALA A 43 23.73 12.01 -11.51
C ALA A 43 23.58 13.40 -10.87
N SER A 44 22.70 13.52 -9.88
CA SER A 44 22.54 14.77 -9.12
C SER A 44 23.74 15.06 -8.22
N GLU A 45 24.32 14.05 -7.57
CA GLU A 45 25.54 14.19 -6.75
C GLU A 45 26.76 14.60 -7.60
N LEU A 46 26.83 14.09 -8.83
CA LEU A 46 27.87 14.42 -9.79
C LEU A 46 27.65 15.77 -10.51
N GLY A 47 26.50 16.42 -10.27
CA GLY A 47 26.16 17.69 -10.92
C GLY A 47 25.80 17.57 -12.40
N ILE A 48 25.45 16.37 -12.88
CA ILE A 48 25.00 16.10 -14.26
C ILE A 48 23.60 16.67 -14.47
N ILE A 49 22.73 16.51 -13.48
CA ILE A 49 21.37 17.07 -13.47
C ILE A 49 21.07 17.73 -12.13
N GLU A 50 20.09 18.62 -12.09
CA GLU A 50 19.48 19.04 -10.83
C GLU A 50 18.50 17.95 -10.35
N LYS A 51 18.46 17.66 -9.05
CA LYS A 51 17.58 16.60 -8.48
C LYS A 51 16.12 16.73 -8.92
N LYS A 52 15.62 17.96 -9.07
CA LYS A 52 14.25 18.23 -9.53
C LYS A 52 13.97 17.83 -10.97
N ASP A 53 15.01 17.67 -11.80
CA ASP A 53 14.92 17.35 -13.23
C ASP A 53 15.08 15.85 -13.50
N GLY A 54 15.42 15.08 -12.45
CA GLY A 54 15.44 13.62 -12.51
C GLY A 54 14.04 13.07 -12.80
N HIS A 55 13.95 12.19 -13.80
CA HIS A 55 12.67 11.56 -14.16
C HIS A 55 12.86 10.15 -14.69
N VAL A 56 11.79 9.35 -14.57
CA VAL A 56 11.68 8.02 -15.15
C VAL A 56 10.44 7.98 -16.02
N SER A 57 10.59 7.55 -17.24
CA SER A 57 9.48 7.32 -18.18
C SER A 57 9.23 5.82 -18.32
N ILE A 58 7.96 5.42 -18.22
CA ILE A 58 7.49 4.07 -18.47
C ILE A 58 6.55 4.11 -19.66
N ASN A 59 6.86 3.34 -20.68
CA ASN A 59 5.98 3.16 -21.84
C ASN A 59 5.52 1.71 -21.90
N ILE A 60 4.20 1.51 -21.90
CA ILE A 60 3.53 0.23 -22.02
C ILE A 60 2.83 0.18 -23.37
N ASP A 61 3.39 -0.55 -24.31
CA ASP A 61 2.80 -0.78 -25.63
C ASP A 61 2.05 -2.10 -25.65
N LYS A 62 0.73 -2.01 -25.47
CA LYS A 62 -0.16 -3.19 -25.46
C LYS A 62 -0.22 -3.89 -26.83
N PHE A 63 -0.04 -3.15 -27.92
CA PHE A 63 -0.15 -3.70 -29.26
C PHE A 63 1.07 -4.54 -29.63
N HIS A 64 2.28 -4.04 -29.29
CA HIS A 64 3.53 -4.75 -29.54
C HIS A 64 4.00 -5.57 -28.32
N HIS A 65 3.19 -5.68 -27.28
CA HIS A 65 3.51 -6.40 -26.02
C HIS A 65 4.88 -6.00 -25.47
N THR A 66 5.19 -4.70 -25.46
CA THR A 66 6.50 -4.18 -25.10
C THR A 66 6.41 -3.21 -23.92
N ILE A 67 7.35 -3.33 -22.99
CA ILE A 67 7.51 -2.40 -21.87
C ILE A 67 8.87 -1.73 -22.00
N THR A 68 8.91 -0.41 -21.96
CA THR A 68 10.14 0.38 -21.94
C THR A 68 10.18 1.21 -20.68
N ILE A 69 11.31 1.15 -19.94
CA ILE A 69 11.56 1.96 -18.75
C ILE A 69 12.88 2.69 -18.97
N GLU A 70 12.86 4.02 -18.93
CA GLU A 70 14.03 4.86 -19.20
C GLU A 70 14.19 5.92 -18.10
N ASP A 71 15.40 6.09 -17.58
CA ASP A 71 15.78 7.15 -16.67
C ASP A 71 16.80 8.10 -17.32
N ASN A 72 16.85 9.33 -16.83
CA ASN A 72 17.84 10.32 -17.17
C ASN A 72 18.95 10.45 -16.12
N GLY A 73 19.36 9.33 -15.53
CA GLY A 73 20.45 9.26 -14.56
C GLY A 73 21.84 9.33 -15.21
N THR A 74 22.83 8.73 -14.57
CA THR A 74 24.23 8.77 -15.05
C THR A 74 24.45 8.06 -16.38
N GLY A 75 23.63 7.05 -16.69
CA GLY A 75 23.97 6.05 -17.69
C GLY A 75 25.21 5.22 -17.29
N ILE A 76 25.73 4.44 -18.23
CA ILE A 76 26.95 3.63 -18.07
C ILE A 76 27.88 3.98 -19.25
N LYS A 77 29.16 4.24 -18.94
CA LYS A 77 30.16 4.51 -19.97
C LYS A 77 30.38 3.33 -20.91
N ALA A 78 30.66 3.63 -22.18
CA ALA A 78 30.76 2.62 -23.23
C ALA A 78 31.86 1.57 -22.95
N ASP A 79 32.98 1.96 -22.33
CA ASP A 79 34.07 1.06 -21.93
C ASP A 79 33.75 0.18 -20.71
N GLU A 80 32.76 0.56 -19.89
CA GLU A 80 32.31 -0.19 -18.73
C GLU A 80 31.00 -0.98 -18.98
N ALA A 81 30.28 -0.66 -20.03
CA ALA A 81 28.90 -1.13 -20.24
C ALA A 81 28.82 -2.65 -20.36
N GLU A 82 29.63 -3.28 -21.18
CA GLU A 82 29.60 -4.74 -21.36
C GLU A 82 29.83 -5.48 -20.06
N MET A 83 30.91 -5.12 -19.35
CA MET A 83 31.24 -5.74 -18.08
C MET A 83 30.14 -5.53 -17.03
N THR A 84 29.66 -4.29 -16.90
CA THR A 84 28.64 -3.94 -15.92
C THR A 84 27.33 -4.67 -16.18
N LEU A 85 26.91 -4.84 -17.44
CA LEU A 85 25.63 -5.47 -17.80
C LEU A 85 25.69 -7.00 -17.74
N LYS A 86 26.83 -7.63 -18.04
CA LYS A 86 27.04 -9.08 -17.93
C LYS A 86 27.23 -9.59 -16.51
N TYR A 87 27.79 -8.77 -15.61
CA TYR A 87 28.03 -9.20 -14.22
C TYR A 87 26.72 -9.33 -13.44
N ILE A 88 26.40 -10.55 -13.03
CA ILE A 88 25.24 -10.87 -12.19
C ILE A 88 25.70 -10.86 -10.72
N ALA A 89 24.85 -10.36 -9.84
CA ALA A 89 25.11 -10.28 -8.40
C ALA A 89 26.35 -9.48 -7.99
N HIS A 90 26.87 -8.62 -8.88
CA HIS A 90 27.96 -7.72 -8.59
C HIS A 90 27.50 -6.26 -8.68
N SER A 91 27.44 -5.57 -7.54
CA SER A 91 27.10 -4.15 -7.49
C SER A 91 28.37 -3.34 -7.16
N LYS A 92 28.74 -2.41 -8.06
CA LYS A 92 29.77 -1.39 -7.80
C LYS A 92 29.22 -0.24 -6.91
N LYS A 93 27.91 -0.22 -6.66
CA LYS A 93 27.26 0.85 -5.88
C LYS A 93 27.74 0.86 -4.44
N LYS A 94 27.95 2.06 -3.89
CA LYS A 94 28.21 2.22 -2.46
C LYS A 94 27.02 1.70 -1.68
N LYS A 95 27.23 0.66 -0.86
CA LYS A 95 26.16 -0.01 -0.06
C LYS A 95 25.39 0.95 0.87
N GLU A 96 25.91 2.15 1.07
CA GLU A 96 25.39 3.14 2.01
C GLU A 96 24.29 4.02 1.42
N SER A 97 24.30 4.28 0.12
CA SER A 97 23.38 5.22 -0.53
C SER A 97 22.43 4.61 -1.56
N ALA A 98 22.71 3.38 -2.02
CA ALA A 98 21.92 2.74 -3.07
C ALA A 98 20.70 1.99 -2.51
N ALA A 99 19.56 2.13 -3.17
CA ALA A 99 18.35 1.34 -2.89
C ALA A 99 18.49 -0.10 -3.39
N GLY A 100 19.26 -0.36 -4.45
CA GLY A 100 19.58 -1.68 -5.01
C GLY A 100 20.78 -2.34 -4.33
N PHE A 101 20.53 -3.34 -3.44
CA PHE A 101 21.58 -3.94 -2.62
C PHE A 101 22.27 -5.16 -3.24
N TYR A 102 21.59 -5.92 -4.08
CA TYR A 102 22.02 -7.27 -4.45
C TYR A 102 22.56 -7.40 -5.88
N GLY A 103 22.31 -6.41 -6.76
CA GLY A 103 22.81 -6.42 -8.15
C GLY A 103 22.17 -7.47 -9.07
N ILE A 104 21.04 -8.06 -8.65
CA ILE A 104 20.29 -9.09 -9.38
C ILE A 104 19.03 -8.54 -10.05
N GLY A 105 18.46 -7.44 -9.55
CA GLY A 105 17.17 -6.91 -9.99
C GLY A 105 17.10 -6.50 -11.46
N ARG A 106 18.27 -6.31 -12.15
CA ARG A 106 18.25 -5.93 -13.57
C ARG A 106 17.73 -7.05 -14.49
N LEU A 107 17.92 -8.33 -14.14
CA LEU A 107 17.51 -9.46 -14.95
C LEU A 107 16.09 -9.95 -14.65
N VAL A 108 15.44 -9.40 -13.62
CA VAL A 108 14.10 -9.84 -13.18
C VAL A 108 13.06 -9.81 -14.30
N GLY A 109 13.15 -8.85 -15.21
CA GLY A 109 12.24 -8.74 -16.36
C GLY A 109 12.37 -9.88 -17.37
N GLY A 110 13.52 -10.57 -17.40
CA GLY A 110 13.75 -11.68 -18.31
C GLY A 110 12.81 -12.86 -18.11
N GLY A 111 12.28 -13.04 -16.90
CA GLY A 111 11.28 -14.06 -16.60
C GLY A 111 9.96 -13.89 -17.36
N TYR A 112 9.68 -12.69 -17.87
CA TYR A 112 8.37 -12.30 -18.37
C TYR A 112 8.32 -11.92 -19.85
N CYS A 113 9.45 -11.93 -20.56
CA CYS A 113 9.54 -11.51 -21.97
C CYS A 113 10.38 -12.51 -22.78
N LYS A 114 10.34 -12.39 -24.12
CA LYS A 114 11.18 -13.19 -25.02
C LYS A 114 12.55 -12.56 -25.23
N GLN A 115 12.63 -11.23 -25.17
CA GLN A 115 13.87 -10.49 -25.30
C GLN A 115 13.95 -9.39 -24.26
N LEU A 116 15.07 -9.33 -23.53
CA LEU A 116 15.39 -8.27 -22.58
C LEU A 116 16.58 -7.48 -23.13
N SER A 117 16.40 -6.16 -23.30
CA SER A 117 17.45 -5.29 -23.84
C SER A 117 17.76 -4.13 -22.90
N PHE A 118 19.02 -3.77 -22.83
CA PHE A 118 19.49 -2.59 -22.12
C PHE A 118 20.19 -1.64 -23.10
N PHE A 119 19.83 -0.36 -23.04
CA PHE A 119 20.48 0.72 -23.77
C PHE A 119 21.00 1.73 -22.78
N THR A 120 22.18 2.27 -23.02
CA THR A 120 22.77 3.24 -22.11
C THR A 120 23.75 4.16 -22.84
N SER A 121 23.78 5.41 -22.40
CA SER A 121 24.80 6.40 -22.80
C SER A 121 25.17 7.23 -21.58
N ALA A 122 26.44 7.62 -21.45
CA ALA A 122 26.93 8.49 -20.41
C ALA A 122 27.22 9.89 -20.93
N GLN A 123 27.06 10.90 -20.08
CA GLN A 123 27.34 12.29 -20.48
C GLN A 123 28.77 12.46 -21.00
N GLY A 124 28.94 13.13 -22.14
CA GLY A 124 30.21 13.41 -22.78
C GLY A 124 30.63 12.37 -23.82
N GLU A 125 29.90 11.27 -23.96
CA GLU A 125 30.17 10.24 -24.97
C GLU A 125 29.29 10.46 -26.22
N ASN A 126 29.82 10.20 -27.39
CA ASN A 126 29.10 10.29 -28.67
C ASN A 126 28.55 8.93 -29.13
N VAL A 127 28.54 7.97 -28.25
CA VAL A 127 28.07 6.61 -28.50
C VAL A 127 27.15 6.14 -27.37
N ALA A 128 26.25 5.23 -27.73
CA ALA A 128 25.47 4.44 -26.79
C ALA A 128 25.82 2.95 -26.91
N SER A 129 25.64 2.23 -25.85
CA SER A 129 25.79 0.79 -25.79
C SER A 129 24.45 0.09 -25.71
N GLU A 130 24.35 -1.07 -26.38
CA GLU A 130 23.22 -1.97 -26.31
C GLU A 130 23.65 -3.37 -25.91
N MET A 131 22.90 -3.97 -24.98
CA MET A 131 23.03 -5.38 -24.65
C MET A 131 21.66 -6.04 -24.76
N VAL A 132 21.60 -7.14 -25.49
CA VAL A 132 20.40 -7.92 -25.72
C VAL A 132 20.58 -9.32 -25.13
N PHE A 133 19.58 -9.77 -24.37
CA PHE A 133 19.47 -11.13 -23.87
C PHE A 133 18.33 -11.83 -24.61
N ASP A 134 18.63 -12.99 -25.20
CA ASP A 134 17.64 -13.91 -25.76
C ASP A 134 17.08 -14.79 -24.64
N MET A 135 15.87 -14.43 -24.20
CA MET A 135 15.25 -15.08 -23.06
C MET A 135 14.60 -16.43 -23.41
N ASP A 136 14.22 -16.63 -24.69
CA ASP A 136 13.72 -17.92 -25.15
C ASP A 136 14.88 -18.94 -25.17
N GLN A 137 16.06 -18.54 -25.66
CA GLN A 137 17.24 -19.39 -25.63
C GLN A 137 17.70 -19.72 -24.20
N ILE A 138 17.58 -18.76 -23.26
CA ILE A 138 17.85 -19.08 -21.83
C ILE A 138 16.93 -20.17 -21.32
N ARG A 139 15.60 -20.08 -21.59
CA ARG A 139 14.64 -21.10 -21.14
C ARG A 139 14.97 -22.47 -21.75
N GLU A 140 15.25 -22.53 -23.04
CA GLU A 140 15.65 -23.78 -23.71
C GLU A 140 16.89 -24.42 -23.05
N ILE A 141 17.91 -23.63 -22.73
CA ILE A 141 19.13 -24.13 -22.07
C ILE A 141 18.82 -24.60 -20.64
N LEU A 142 17.98 -23.88 -19.90
CA LEU A 142 17.63 -24.26 -18.52
C LEU A 142 16.79 -25.54 -18.46
N GLU A 143 15.92 -25.78 -19.44
CA GLU A 143 15.08 -26.97 -19.56
C GLU A 143 15.86 -28.21 -20.07
N ASP A 144 17.03 -28.03 -20.68
CA ASP A 144 17.84 -29.13 -21.18
C ASP A 144 18.69 -29.78 -20.07
N ASP A 145 18.25 -30.88 -19.51
CA ASP A 145 18.98 -31.66 -18.48
C ASP A 145 20.37 -32.11 -18.97
N GLY A 146 20.60 -32.18 -20.28
CA GLY A 146 21.89 -32.57 -20.88
C GLY A 146 22.91 -31.42 -20.98
N ASP A 147 22.47 -30.20 -20.86
CA ASP A 147 23.34 -29.01 -20.89
C ASP A 147 23.92 -28.75 -19.49
N ASN A 148 25.22 -28.95 -19.34
CA ASN A 148 25.98 -28.73 -18.09
C ASN A 148 26.72 -27.38 -18.06
N SER A 149 26.29 -26.40 -18.84
CA SER A 149 26.93 -25.09 -18.88
C SER A 149 26.88 -24.40 -17.51
N SER A 150 27.94 -23.66 -17.21
CA SER A 150 27.95 -22.73 -16.09
C SER A 150 27.04 -21.51 -16.35
N ALA A 151 26.64 -20.79 -15.30
CA ALA A 151 25.87 -19.56 -15.44
C ALA A 151 26.55 -18.55 -16.36
N SER A 152 27.87 -18.40 -16.28
CA SER A 152 28.65 -17.52 -17.14
C SER A 152 28.61 -17.94 -18.60
N GLU A 153 28.75 -19.22 -18.90
CA GLU A 153 28.66 -19.74 -20.28
C GLU A 153 27.29 -19.51 -20.87
N VAL A 154 26.22 -19.74 -20.11
CA VAL A 154 24.86 -19.45 -20.55
C VAL A 154 24.73 -17.96 -20.91
N ILE A 155 25.11 -17.06 -20.01
CA ILE A 155 25.06 -15.62 -20.27
C ILE A 155 25.84 -15.23 -21.54
N HIS A 156 27.02 -15.81 -21.75
CA HIS A 156 27.79 -15.55 -22.96
C HIS A 156 27.10 -16.01 -24.24
N ARG A 157 26.43 -17.16 -24.20
CA ARG A 157 25.74 -17.75 -25.37
C ARG A 157 24.51 -16.95 -25.79
N VAL A 158 23.79 -16.37 -24.81
CA VAL A 158 22.48 -15.74 -25.01
C VAL A 158 22.54 -14.21 -25.11
N THR A 159 23.74 -13.62 -24.97
CA THR A 159 23.88 -12.15 -25.04
C THR A 159 24.58 -11.69 -26.30
N THR A 160 24.09 -10.59 -26.88
CA THR A 160 24.79 -9.81 -27.88
C THR A 160 25.06 -8.41 -27.31
N PHE A 161 26.24 -7.87 -27.62
CA PHE A 161 26.64 -6.54 -27.17
C PHE A 161 27.22 -5.71 -28.30
N ARG A 162 26.87 -4.41 -28.33
CA ARG A 162 27.47 -3.41 -29.20
C ARG A 162 27.58 -2.07 -28.47
N ASN A 163 28.57 -1.27 -28.77
CA ASN A 163 28.85 0.03 -28.17
C ASN A 163 29.21 1.12 -29.20
N ASP A 164 28.72 0.96 -30.42
CA ASP A 164 28.98 1.81 -31.58
C ASP A 164 27.75 2.57 -32.09
N ILE A 165 26.67 2.60 -31.28
CA ILE A 165 25.45 3.33 -31.65
C ILE A 165 25.73 4.82 -31.51
N VAL A 166 25.61 5.57 -32.59
CA VAL A 166 25.84 7.03 -32.56
C VAL A 166 24.81 7.71 -31.66
N GLU A 167 25.29 8.52 -30.71
CA GLU A 167 24.46 9.27 -29.77
C GLU A 167 24.99 10.70 -29.57
N GLU A 168 24.11 11.60 -29.11
CA GLU A 168 24.49 12.98 -28.80
C GLU A 168 25.26 13.04 -27.46
N PRO A 169 26.40 13.78 -27.38
CA PRO A 169 27.24 13.80 -26.17
C PRO A 169 26.53 14.35 -24.92
N GLN A 170 25.43 15.07 -25.06
CA GLN A 170 24.65 15.60 -23.93
C GLN A 170 23.66 14.58 -23.37
N LYS A 171 23.37 13.52 -24.09
CA LYS A 171 22.46 12.49 -23.62
C LYS A 171 23.13 11.55 -22.63
N HIS A 172 22.43 11.30 -21.58
CA HIS A 172 22.80 10.33 -20.54
C HIS A 172 21.51 9.64 -20.07
N TYR A 173 21.48 8.32 -20.12
CA TYR A 173 20.29 7.54 -19.78
C TYR A 173 20.61 6.08 -19.54
N PHE A 174 19.72 5.41 -18.84
CA PHE A 174 19.62 3.95 -18.83
C PHE A 174 18.19 3.55 -19.23
N LYS A 175 18.09 2.67 -20.21
CA LYS A 175 16.83 2.21 -20.78
C LYS A 175 16.74 0.70 -20.74
N VAL A 176 15.66 0.18 -20.23
CA VAL A 176 15.30 -1.24 -20.24
C VAL A 176 14.12 -1.45 -21.19
N VAL A 177 14.24 -2.43 -22.07
CA VAL A 177 13.17 -2.82 -23.00
C VAL A 177 12.87 -4.31 -22.81
N LEU A 178 11.65 -4.61 -22.39
CA LEU A 178 11.10 -5.96 -22.36
C LEU A 178 10.23 -6.12 -23.60
N LYS A 179 10.65 -6.96 -24.53
CA LYS A 179 9.97 -7.16 -25.80
C LYS A 179 9.31 -8.52 -25.83
N ASP A 180 8.13 -8.56 -26.44
CA ASP A 180 7.28 -9.75 -26.53
C ASP A 180 7.00 -10.33 -25.14
N ILE A 181 6.29 -9.55 -24.30
CA ILE A 181 5.81 -10.03 -22.99
C ILE A 181 5.01 -11.32 -23.19
N LEU A 182 5.26 -12.31 -22.34
CA LEU A 182 4.61 -13.62 -22.43
C LEU A 182 3.10 -13.50 -22.18
N PRO A 183 2.26 -14.25 -22.92
CA PRO A 183 0.80 -14.11 -22.86
C PRO A 183 0.19 -14.22 -21.47
N ASP A 184 0.75 -15.08 -20.62
CA ASP A 184 0.27 -15.32 -19.25
C ASP A 184 0.38 -14.07 -18.35
N TYR A 185 1.17 -13.09 -18.75
CA TYR A 185 1.43 -11.87 -17.97
C TYR A 185 0.83 -10.60 -18.58
N HIS A 186 0.13 -10.69 -19.74
CA HIS A 186 -0.46 -9.52 -20.40
C HIS A 186 -1.44 -8.78 -19.49
N ASP A 187 -2.33 -9.51 -18.81
CA ASP A 187 -3.36 -8.93 -17.92
C ASP A 187 -2.78 -8.27 -16.66
N VAL A 188 -1.52 -8.51 -16.35
CA VAL A 188 -0.84 -7.93 -15.19
C VAL A 188 0.13 -6.84 -15.64
N LEU A 189 1.08 -7.17 -16.52
CA LEU A 189 2.18 -6.28 -16.88
C LEU A 189 1.82 -5.22 -17.92
N LEU A 190 0.82 -5.47 -18.78
CA LEU A 190 0.40 -4.52 -19.81
C LEU A 190 -0.85 -3.71 -19.42
N ASP A 191 -1.39 -3.89 -18.22
CA ASP A 191 -2.52 -3.12 -17.71
C ASP A 191 -2.04 -1.84 -17.02
N GLU A 192 -2.17 -0.70 -17.74
CA GLU A 192 -1.73 0.61 -17.25
C GLU A 192 -2.38 1.01 -15.92
N ASP A 193 -3.66 0.70 -15.73
CA ASP A 193 -4.38 1.07 -14.50
C ASP A 193 -3.86 0.27 -13.31
N LYS A 194 -3.61 -1.03 -13.48
CA LYS A 194 -3.02 -1.88 -12.45
C LYS A 194 -1.61 -1.42 -12.11
N ILE A 195 -0.77 -1.17 -13.12
CA ILE A 195 0.61 -0.71 -12.90
C ILE A 195 0.63 0.68 -12.25
N ASN A 196 -0.22 1.60 -12.68
CA ASN A 196 -0.37 2.91 -12.04
C ASN A 196 -0.75 2.76 -10.55
N ALA A 197 -1.76 1.93 -10.23
CA ALA A 197 -2.16 1.67 -8.85
C ALA A 197 -1.04 1.02 -8.03
N TYR A 198 -0.32 0.07 -8.59
CA TYR A 198 0.83 -0.57 -7.95
C TYR A 198 1.94 0.43 -7.66
N LEU A 199 2.38 1.20 -8.66
CA LEU A 199 3.47 2.15 -8.52
C LEU A 199 3.14 3.29 -7.56
N LYS A 200 1.90 3.76 -7.50
CA LYS A 200 1.46 4.73 -6.50
C LYS A 200 1.66 4.24 -5.06
N GLN A 201 1.67 2.95 -4.84
CA GLN A 201 1.90 2.37 -3.51
C GLN A 201 3.40 2.16 -3.23
N VAL A 202 4.13 1.57 -4.19
CA VAL A 202 5.49 1.05 -3.94
C VAL A 202 6.61 2.01 -4.33
N ALA A 203 6.37 2.90 -5.31
CA ALA A 203 7.42 3.73 -5.88
C ALA A 203 7.86 4.88 -4.97
N PRO A 204 9.10 5.38 -5.14
CA PRO A 204 9.65 6.52 -4.43
C PRO A 204 9.21 7.85 -5.10
N ILE A 205 7.91 8.06 -5.20
CA ILE A 205 7.28 9.23 -5.82
C ILE A 205 6.89 10.28 -4.76
N PRO A 206 6.67 11.55 -5.15
CA PRO A 206 6.23 12.60 -4.24
C PRO A 206 4.81 12.32 -3.70
N TYR A 207 4.45 13.00 -2.63
CA TYR A 207 3.06 13.06 -2.17
C TYR A 207 2.24 13.91 -3.12
N GLU A 208 0.95 13.61 -3.21
CA GLU A 208 -0.03 14.48 -3.84
C GLU A 208 0.08 15.91 -3.24
N ALA A 209 0.07 16.92 -4.13
CA ALA A 209 0.42 18.27 -3.74
C ALA A 209 -0.53 18.87 -2.68
N THR A 210 -1.83 18.58 -2.76
CA THR A 210 -2.83 19.04 -1.81
C THR A 210 -2.61 18.43 -0.44
N PHE A 211 -2.34 17.12 -0.40
CA PHE A 211 -1.99 16.43 0.84
C PHE A 211 -0.71 16.99 1.47
N PHE A 212 0.33 17.16 0.68
CA PHE A 212 1.59 17.70 1.16
C PHE A 212 1.42 19.12 1.75
N ASN A 213 0.83 20.04 0.98
CA ASN A 213 0.72 21.45 1.37
C ASN A 213 -0.21 21.67 2.57
N ASN A 214 -1.29 20.90 2.67
CA ASN A 214 -2.31 21.13 3.69
C ASN A 214 -2.10 20.33 4.97
N LEU A 215 -1.40 19.19 4.90
CA LEU A 215 -1.21 18.32 6.07
C LEU A 215 0.26 18.07 6.43
N ILE A 216 1.10 17.65 5.51
CA ILE A 216 2.50 17.32 5.84
C ILE A 216 3.25 18.58 6.20
N LYS A 217 3.33 19.55 5.28
CA LYS A 217 4.12 20.78 5.44
C LYS A 217 3.75 21.61 6.70
N PRO A 218 2.48 21.83 7.06
CA PRO A 218 2.13 22.59 8.26
C PRO A 218 2.41 21.85 9.57
N ASN A 219 2.45 20.51 9.56
CA ASN A 219 2.57 19.70 10.76
C ASN A 219 3.97 19.15 11.01
N ILE A 220 4.80 19.02 9.97
CA ILE A 220 6.10 18.33 10.06
C ILE A 220 7.06 18.95 11.10
N THR A 221 6.98 20.23 11.34
CA THR A 221 7.83 20.95 12.31
C THR A 221 7.20 21.11 13.70
N LYS A 222 5.92 20.75 13.85
CA LYS A 222 5.21 20.92 15.13
C LYS A 222 5.68 19.97 16.22
N ASP A 223 6.03 18.75 15.82
CA ASP A 223 6.48 17.73 16.77
C ASP A 223 7.99 17.83 17.01
N ASP A 224 8.80 17.94 15.96
CA ASP A 224 10.25 18.14 16.02
C ASP A 224 10.76 18.62 14.65
N SER A 225 11.65 19.61 14.64
CA SER A 225 12.26 20.16 13.40
C SER A 225 13.11 19.13 12.64
N LYS A 226 13.60 18.07 13.29
CA LYS A 226 14.36 16.99 12.66
C LYS A 226 13.59 16.25 11.56
N TYR A 227 12.26 16.15 11.67
CA TYR A 227 11.43 15.48 10.67
C TYR A 227 11.44 16.19 9.31
N LEU A 228 11.56 17.52 9.29
CA LEU A 228 11.74 18.25 8.03
C LEU A 228 13.06 17.88 7.35
N ASN A 229 14.13 17.72 8.13
CA ASN A 229 15.43 17.30 7.60
C ASN A 229 15.35 15.89 7.01
N TYR A 230 14.70 14.96 7.72
CA TYR A 230 14.49 13.60 7.21
C TYR A 230 13.65 13.59 5.95
N TYR A 231 12.59 14.39 5.90
CA TYR A 231 11.74 14.51 4.71
C TYR A 231 12.53 15.01 3.50
N ASN A 232 13.35 16.05 3.68
CA ASN A 232 14.16 16.63 2.61
C ASN A 232 15.22 15.66 2.06
N GLN A 233 15.59 14.65 2.85
CA GLN A 233 16.52 13.58 2.43
C GLN A 233 15.79 12.44 1.69
N LEU A 234 14.46 12.41 1.68
CA LEU A 234 13.75 11.40 0.92
C LEU A 234 14.03 11.56 -0.57
N ASN A 235 14.40 10.45 -1.19
CA ASN A 235 14.56 10.39 -2.63
C ASN A 235 13.17 10.21 -3.25
N ALA A 236 12.66 11.26 -3.87
CA ALA A 236 11.46 11.22 -4.69
C ALA A 236 11.82 11.59 -6.12
N VAL A 237 11.36 10.81 -7.08
CA VAL A 237 11.58 11.04 -8.50
C VAL A 237 10.26 11.24 -9.22
N LYS A 238 10.30 12.00 -10.31
CA LYS A 238 9.16 12.13 -11.21
C LYS A 238 9.04 10.85 -12.03
N VAL A 239 7.88 10.23 -12.01
CA VAL A 239 7.58 9.03 -12.81
C VAL A 239 6.40 9.34 -13.72
N SER A 240 6.50 8.93 -14.98
CA SER A 240 5.39 8.97 -15.94
C SER A 240 5.11 7.58 -16.51
N ILE A 241 3.85 7.29 -16.78
CA ILE A 241 3.41 6.06 -17.47
C ILE A 241 2.62 6.49 -18.68
N ASN A 242 3.10 6.21 -19.89
CA ASN A 242 2.49 6.63 -21.13
C ASN A 242 2.12 8.14 -21.09
N ASN A 243 0.82 8.46 -21.13
CA ASN A 243 0.31 9.83 -21.08
C ASN A 243 0.06 10.36 -19.66
N ILE A 244 0.26 9.54 -18.62
CA ILE A 244 0.08 9.95 -17.21
C ILE A 244 1.40 10.53 -16.73
N VAL A 245 1.45 11.85 -16.59
CA VAL A 245 2.65 12.58 -16.17
C VAL A 245 2.60 12.89 -14.69
N GLY A 246 3.69 12.57 -13.98
CA GLY A 246 3.85 12.92 -12.57
C GLY A 246 2.99 12.06 -11.64
N LEU A 247 3.39 10.79 -11.46
CA LEU A 247 2.77 9.93 -10.46
C LEU A 247 3.01 10.51 -9.06
N GLU A 248 1.99 10.48 -8.24
CA GLU A 248 2.01 10.97 -6.86
C GLU A 248 1.44 9.91 -5.91
N LYS A 249 1.94 9.86 -4.67
CA LYS A 249 1.36 9.01 -3.63
C LYS A 249 -0.08 9.43 -3.36
N PRO A 250 -1.04 8.51 -3.38
CA PRO A 250 -2.46 8.82 -3.42
C PRO A 250 -3.06 9.10 -2.03
N TYR A 251 -2.35 9.85 -1.18
CA TYR A 251 -2.89 10.25 0.12
C TYR A 251 -3.88 11.39 -0.07
N GLU A 252 -5.14 11.03 -0.29
CA GLU A 252 -6.22 12.00 -0.36
C GLU A 252 -6.54 12.54 1.03
N ILE A 253 -6.70 13.87 1.12
CA ILE A 253 -7.21 14.52 2.31
C ILE A 253 -8.73 14.53 2.23
N LYS A 254 -9.35 13.82 3.16
CA LYS A 254 -10.78 14.00 3.41
C LYS A 254 -10.95 14.77 4.70
N PHE A 255 -11.33 16.03 4.58
CA PHE A 255 -11.71 16.85 5.73
C PHE A 255 -13.13 16.51 6.16
N LYS A 256 -13.41 16.64 7.45
CA LYS A 256 -14.78 16.58 7.95
C LYS A 256 -15.63 17.63 7.21
N GLY A 257 -16.69 17.17 6.54
CA GLY A 257 -17.59 18.01 5.75
C GLY A 257 -17.30 18.03 4.24
N THR A 258 -16.25 17.32 3.77
CA THR A 258 -15.96 17.13 2.35
C THR A 258 -16.23 15.69 1.89
N GLU A 259 -16.76 14.85 2.77
CA GLU A 259 -17.14 13.49 2.47
C GLU A 259 -18.30 13.46 1.48
N HIS A 260 -18.22 12.59 0.47
CA HIS A 260 -19.35 12.34 -0.42
C HIS A 260 -20.43 11.55 0.32
N GLU A 261 -21.67 11.96 0.15
CA GLU A 261 -22.83 11.19 0.62
C GLU A 261 -23.28 10.23 -0.48
N TYR A 262 -23.57 9.01 -0.10
CA TYR A 262 -24.13 8.01 -0.99
C TYR A 262 -25.23 7.24 -0.26
N THR A 263 -26.18 6.71 -1.03
CA THR A 263 -27.25 5.88 -0.48
C THR A 263 -26.82 4.42 -0.54
N ASP A 264 -26.82 3.74 0.58
CA ASP A 264 -26.52 2.32 0.68
C ASP A 264 -27.71 1.47 0.21
N ASP A 265 -27.50 0.17 0.00
CA ASP A 265 -28.53 -0.77 -0.46
C ASP A 265 -29.76 -0.83 0.45
N ASP A 266 -29.60 -0.48 1.73
CA ASP A 266 -30.70 -0.40 2.72
C ASP A 266 -31.43 0.95 2.71
N GLY A 267 -31.11 1.87 1.79
CA GLY A 267 -31.68 3.21 1.70
C GLY A 267 -31.09 4.23 2.67
N SER A 268 -30.08 3.84 3.47
CA SER A 268 -29.43 4.74 4.42
C SER A 268 -28.45 5.67 3.70
N ILE A 269 -28.46 6.96 4.06
CA ILE A 269 -27.45 7.91 3.61
C ILE A 269 -26.18 7.68 4.40
N ARG A 270 -25.10 7.35 3.72
CA ARG A 270 -23.76 7.14 4.29
C ARG A 270 -22.75 8.10 3.68
N LYS A 271 -21.64 8.26 4.36
CA LYS A 271 -20.51 9.05 3.87
C LYS A 271 -19.37 8.12 3.46
N ASP A 272 -18.70 8.47 2.39
CA ASP A 272 -17.46 7.82 2.02
C ASP A 272 -16.41 8.08 3.10
N ASN A 273 -15.30 7.42 3.02
CA ASN A 273 -14.16 7.43 3.93
C ASN A 273 -14.17 8.40 5.12
N ALA A 274 -13.65 7.92 6.21
CA ALA A 274 -13.46 8.71 7.41
C ALA A 274 -12.45 9.83 7.19
N PRO A 275 -12.75 11.07 7.59
CA PRO A 275 -11.79 12.15 7.54
C PRO A 275 -10.61 11.85 8.46
N ILE A 276 -9.42 12.23 8.03
CA ILE A 276 -8.22 12.21 8.87
C ILE A 276 -8.40 13.26 9.98
N ASN A 277 -8.24 12.84 11.24
CA ASN A 277 -8.33 13.74 12.38
C ASN A 277 -7.07 14.56 12.56
N GLU A 278 -5.93 13.90 12.50
CA GLU A 278 -4.66 14.45 12.89
C GLU A 278 -3.53 13.68 12.24
N ILE A 279 -2.46 14.38 11.89
CA ILE A 279 -1.18 13.79 11.51
C ILE A 279 -0.19 13.97 12.65
N ARG A 280 0.52 12.90 13.00
CA ARG A 280 1.62 12.90 13.96
C ARG A 280 2.88 12.34 13.33
N PHE A 281 3.98 12.99 13.65
CA PHE A 281 5.32 12.53 13.30
C PHE A 281 5.96 11.85 14.48
N PHE A 282 6.77 10.82 14.21
CA PHE A 282 7.45 10.05 15.24
C PHE A 282 8.80 9.54 14.74
N SER A 283 9.67 9.17 15.67
CA SER A 283 10.89 8.42 15.36
C SER A 283 10.99 7.16 16.21
N ILE A 284 11.60 6.14 15.63
CA ILE A 284 11.98 4.91 16.30
C ILE A 284 13.47 5.00 16.56
N ALA A 285 13.86 5.11 17.81
CA ALA A 285 15.24 5.33 18.21
C ALA A 285 15.78 4.24 19.15
N ASP A 286 17.07 3.96 19.04
CA ASP A 286 17.82 3.15 19.98
C ASP A 286 18.86 4.04 20.71
N PRO A 287 19.07 3.89 22.03
CA PRO A 287 19.97 4.74 22.79
C PRO A 287 21.44 4.70 22.30
N GLN A 288 21.85 3.62 21.64
CA GLN A 288 23.23 3.43 21.15
C GLN A 288 23.37 3.76 19.66
N LEU A 289 22.31 3.54 18.87
CA LEU A 289 22.32 3.64 17.42
C LEU A 289 21.67 4.94 16.90
N GLY A 290 21.05 5.72 17.78
CA GLY A 290 20.28 6.90 17.38
C GLY A 290 18.95 6.57 16.70
N ASP A 291 18.46 7.47 15.85
CA ASP A 291 17.21 7.26 15.14
C ASP A 291 17.38 6.16 14.07
N LEU A 292 16.60 5.09 14.16
CA LEU A 292 16.58 3.95 13.25
C LEU A 292 15.60 4.15 12.10
N ALA A 293 14.50 4.80 12.41
CA ALA A 293 13.44 5.15 11.47
C ALA A 293 12.67 6.37 11.96
N TRP A 294 12.01 7.04 11.06
CA TRP A 294 11.02 8.07 11.34
C TRP A 294 9.75 7.78 10.56
N GLY A 295 8.70 8.49 10.86
CA GLY A 295 7.45 8.30 10.14
C GLY A 295 6.39 9.28 10.52
N TRP A 296 5.24 9.10 9.92
CA TRP A 296 4.02 9.79 10.28
C TRP A 296 2.87 8.80 10.28
N TYR A 297 1.88 9.10 11.08
CA TYR A 297 0.59 8.42 11.02
C TYR A 297 -0.54 9.42 11.15
N ALA A 298 -1.64 9.07 10.53
CA ALA A 298 -2.93 9.70 10.75
C ALA A 298 -3.90 8.63 11.20
N TYR A 299 -4.90 9.04 11.96
CA TYR A 299 -5.95 8.13 12.41
C TYR A 299 -7.32 8.76 12.16
N THR A 300 -8.28 7.88 11.92
CA THR A 300 -9.67 8.28 11.71
C THR A 300 -10.38 8.51 13.03
N PRO A 301 -11.49 9.30 13.03
CA PRO A 301 -12.33 9.40 14.21
C PRO A 301 -12.72 8.03 14.74
N ALA A 302 -12.82 7.95 16.05
CA ALA A 302 -13.12 6.71 16.73
C ALA A 302 -14.37 6.04 16.16
N GLY A 303 -14.24 4.75 15.85
CA GLY A 303 -15.31 3.93 15.28
C GLY A 303 -15.43 3.92 13.77
N THR A 304 -14.64 4.74 13.07
CA THR A 304 -14.69 4.81 11.61
C THR A 304 -13.47 4.12 11.01
N GLN A 305 -13.69 3.01 10.31
CA GLN A 305 -12.64 2.24 9.64
C GLN A 305 -12.37 2.80 8.25
N ILE A 306 -11.10 2.81 7.84
CA ILE A 306 -10.74 3.00 6.45
C ILE A 306 -11.14 1.72 5.71
N LYS A 307 -12.11 1.80 4.81
CA LYS A 307 -12.58 0.66 4.02
C LYS A 307 -11.51 0.24 3.01
N ALA A 308 -11.48 -1.05 2.67
CA ALA A 308 -10.56 -1.55 1.64
C ALA A 308 -10.98 -1.07 0.24
N ILE A 309 -12.29 -0.94 0.03
CA ILE A 309 -12.88 -0.40 -1.20
C ILE A 309 -13.62 0.88 -0.81
N ASP A 310 -13.37 1.94 -1.56
CA ASP A 310 -14.11 3.20 -1.41
C ASP A 310 -15.55 2.98 -1.90
N PRO A 311 -16.55 3.20 -1.05
CA PRO A 311 -17.94 2.89 -1.39
C PRO A 311 -18.52 3.81 -2.47
N TYR A 312 -17.96 5.00 -2.65
CA TYR A 312 -18.40 5.95 -3.67
C TYR A 312 -17.76 5.67 -5.03
N THR A 313 -16.44 5.48 -5.08
CA THR A 313 -15.70 5.27 -6.33
C THR A 313 -15.60 3.80 -6.73
N GLN A 314 -15.92 2.87 -5.83
CA GLN A 314 -15.75 1.42 -5.98
C GLN A 314 -14.30 1.00 -6.29
N LYS A 315 -13.33 1.85 -5.95
CA LYS A 315 -11.89 1.59 -6.15
C LYS A 315 -11.22 1.17 -4.84
N ASN A 316 -10.12 0.44 -4.96
CA ASN A 316 -9.29 0.08 -3.81
C ASN A 316 -8.71 1.32 -3.14
N VAL A 317 -8.77 1.37 -1.80
CA VAL A 317 -8.19 2.44 -1.00
C VAL A 317 -6.71 2.14 -0.78
N LEU A 318 -5.86 2.73 -1.62
CA LEU A 318 -4.41 2.46 -1.65
C LEU A 318 -3.66 2.97 -0.40
N THR A 319 -4.28 3.85 0.39
CA THR A 319 -3.65 4.51 1.55
C THR A 319 -3.96 3.85 2.89
N ARG A 320 -4.70 2.76 2.87
CA ARG A 320 -5.05 2.00 4.08
C ARG A 320 -3.80 1.40 4.73
N SER A 321 -3.74 1.40 6.05
CA SER A 321 -2.61 0.91 6.88
C SER A 321 -1.38 1.82 6.90
N ILE A 322 -0.43 1.49 7.74
CA ILE A 322 0.87 2.15 7.81
C ILE A 322 1.87 1.35 6.97
N ARG A 323 2.53 2.03 6.03
CA ARG A 323 3.47 1.42 5.08
C ARG A 323 4.90 1.48 5.61
N LEU A 324 5.69 0.44 5.38
CA LEU A 324 7.11 0.44 5.64
C LEU A 324 7.89 0.80 4.39
N ARG A 325 8.86 1.69 4.51
CA ARG A 325 9.70 2.15 3.38
C ARG A 325 11.18 2.12 3.71
N CYS A 326 11.96 1.69 2.75
CA CYS A 326 13.42 1.81 2.75
C CYS A 326 13.84 2.56 1.49
N HIS A 327 14.58 3.66 1.62
CA HIS A 327 14.90 4.59 0.53
C HIS A 327 13.65 5.08 -0.22
N ASN A 328 12.58 5.37 0.51
CA ASN A 328 11.26 5.78 0.00
C ASN A 328 10.54 4.71 -0.87
N ILE A 329 11.09 3.52 -1.00
CA ILE A 329 10.49 2.37 -1.70
C ILE A 329 9.83 1.46 -0.66
N GLN A 330 8.62 0.99 -0.95
CA GLN A 330 7.87 0.13 -0.04
C GLN A 330 8.58 -1.22 0.18
N VAL A 331 8.55 -1.68 1.44
CA VAL A 331 8.99 -3.00 1.88
C VAL A 331 7.75 -3.78 2.33
N GLY A 332 7.57 -4.98 1.81
CA GLY A 332 6.37 -5.78 2.00
C GLY A 332 5.13 -5.17 1.33
N ASP A 333 3.99 -5.67 1.74
CA ASP A 333 2.66 -5.16 1.34
C ASP A 333 2.09 -4.17 2.39
N GLU A 334 0.82 -3.83 2.26
CA GLU A 334 0.11 -2.99 3.24
C GLU A 334 -0.05 -3.64 4.61
N ASN A 335 0.18 -4.93 4.72
CA ASN A 335 -0.01 -5.70 5.95
C ASN A 335 1.29 -6.01 6.68
N VAL A 336 2.45 -5.66 6.12
CA VAL A 336 3.78 -6.02 6.67
C VAL A 336 3.97 -5.59 8.13
N LEU A 337 3.35 -4.47 8.54
CA LEU A 337 3.40 -3.97 9.91
C LEU A 337 2.23 -4.43 10.79
N ASN A 338 1.24 -5.14 10.24
CA ASN A 338 0.06 -5.57 11.02
C ASN A 338 0.42 -6.56 12.13
N LYS A 339 1.52 -7.30 11.97
CA LYS A 339 2.07 -8.21 12.98
C LYS A 339 2.44 -7.53 14.29
N TYR A 340 2.65 -6.23 14.30
CA TYR A 340 2.99 -5.45 15.50
C TYR A 340 1.77 -4.95 16.28
N PHE A 341 0.57 -4.99 15.70
CA PHE A 341 -0.66 -4.75 16.44
C PHE A 341 -1.06 -6.00 17.21
N LYS A 342 -1.49 -5.82 18.47
CA LYS A 342 -2.05 -6.90 19.27
C LYS A 342 -3.34 -7.45 18.67
N GLN A 343 -4.15 -6.56 18.08
CA GLN A 343 -5.36 -6.89 17.36
C GLN A 343 -5.14 -6.52 15.89
N ALA A 344 -5.00 -7.51 15.01
CA ALA A 344 -4.71 -7.29 13.59
C ALA A 344 -5.68 -6.29 12.93
N ARG A 345 -6.97 -6.29 13.32
CA ARG A 345 -7.96 -5.34 12.80
C ARG A 345 -7.72 -3.87 13.16
N SER A 346 -6.81 -3.56 14.10
CA SER A 346 -6.53 -2.17 14.48
C SER A 346 -5.88 -1.37 13.35
N HIS A 347 -5.18 -2.03 12.44
CA HIS A 347 -4.46 -1.36 11.33
C HIS A 347 -5.38 -0.52 10.44
N VAL A 348 -6.66 -0.89 10.30
CA VAL A 348 -7.62 -0.19 9.43
C VAL A 348 -8.06 1.19 9.92
N TYR A 349 -7.65 1.58 11.11
CA TYR A 349 -7.91 2.92 11.67
C TYR A 349 -6.77 3.91 11.42
N PHE A 350 -5.67 3.42 10.86
CA PHE A 350 -4.48 4.20 10.61
C PHE A 350 -4.12 4.21 9.13
N ASN A 351 -3.54 5.31 8.71
CA ASN A 351 -2.73 5.41 7.51
C ASN A 351 -1.43 6.14 7.85
N GLY A 352 -0.39 5.93 7.04
CA GLY A 352 0.89 6.55 7.32
C GLY A 352 2.05 5.80 6.67
N GLU A 353 3.25 6.25 7.00
CA GLU A 353 4.47 5.66 6.50
C GLU A 353 5.57 5.66 7.57
N VAL A 354 6.35 4.59 7.61
CA VAL A 354 7.57 4.44 8.41
C VAL A 354 8.74 4.37 7.44
N PHE A 355 9.68 5.30 7.54
CA PHE A 355 10.87 5.39 6.70
C PHE A 355 12.09 4.92 7.48
N ILE A 356 12.73 3.85 7.03
CA ILE A 356 13.99 3.38 7.57
C ILE A 356 15.10 4.36 7.16
N ILE A 357 15.91 4.83 8.10
CA ILE A 357 17.03 5.73 7.88
C ILE A 357 18.38 5.14 8.29
N ASN A 358 18.37 4.12 9.14
CA ASN A 358 19.60 3.42 9.51
C ASN A 358 20.05 2.47 8.40
N GLN A 359 21.27 2.61 7.94
CA GLN A 359 21.84 1.90 6.78
C GLN A 359 22.07 0.39 7.02
N ASP A 360 22.14 -0.04 8.28
CA ASP A 360 22.30 -1.46 8.64
C ASP A 360 20.98 -2.23 8.63
N ILE A 361 19.84 -1.52 8.45
CA ILE A 361 18.52 -2.11 8.30
C ILE A 361 18.17 -2.17 6.82
N LYS A 362 18.25 -3.36 6.24
CA LYS A 362 18.03 -3.59 4.82
C LYS A 362 16.83 -4.48 4.60
N PRO A 363 16.11 -4.32 3.48
CA PRO A 363 15.08 -5.28 3.10
C PRO A 363 15.71 -6.63 2.70
N THR A 364 14.91 -7.68 2.68
CA THR A 364 15.22 -8.96 2.01
C THR A 364 15.41 -8.75 0.49
N ALA A 365 15.99 -9.71 -0.21
CA ALA A 365 16.27 -9.61 -1.64
C ALA A 365 14.98 -9.35 -2.47
N ASP A 366 13.90 -10.02 -2.11
CA ASP A 366 12.56 -9.85 -2.70
C ASP A 366 11.78 -8.66 -2.13
N ARG A 367 12.35 -7.95 -1.14
CA ARG A 367 11.72 -6.85 -0.39
C ARG A 367 10.41 -7.21 0.32
N SER A 368 10.15 -8.47 0.59
CA SER A 368 8.94 -8.89 1.33
C SER A 368 8.97 -8.49 2.81
N ASP A 369 10.15 -8.38 3.41
CA ASP A 369 10.34 -7.98 4.82
C ASP A 369 11.75 -7.36 5.00
N ILE A 370 12.15 -7.16 6.23
CA ILE A 370 13.48 -6.68 6.64
C ILE A 370 14.41 -7.89 6.83
N ALA A 371 15.62 -7.80 6.28
CA ALA A 371 16.65 -8.83 6.46
C ALA A 371 17.05 -8.96 7.94
N PRO A 372 17.20 -10.20 8.47
CA PRO A 372 17.39 -10.46 9.90
C PRO A 372 18.81 -10.15 10.38
N THR A 373 19.13 -8.87 10.62
CA THR A 373 20.38 -8.42 11.24
C THR A 373 20.19 -8.12 12.73
N SER A 374 21.29 -7.93 13.48
CA SER A 374 21.21 -7.53 14.89
C SER A 374 20.56 -6.15 15.08
N VAL A 375 20.84 -5.21 14.18
CA VAL A 375 20.25 -3.86 14.18
C VAL A 375 18.76 -3.94 13.80
N ALA A 376 18.41 -4.75 12.79
CA ALA A 376 17.02 -4.97 12.40
C ALA A 376 16.17 -5.56 13.53
N LYS A 377 16.73 -6.49 14.32
CA LYS A 377 16.03 -7.04 15.50
C LYS A 377 15.75 -5.95 16.55
N LYS A 378 16.72 -5.07 16.84
CA LYS A 378 16.51 -3.93 17.75
C LYS A 378 15.42 -3.00 17.22
N PHE A 379 15.44 -2.68 15.92
CA PHE A 379 14.42 -1.87 15.27
C PHE A 379 13.03 -2.52 15.40
N GLN A 380 12.90 -3.80 15.11
CA GLN A 380 11.62 -4.53 15.23
C GLN A 380 11.06 -4.46 16.64
N VAL A 381 11.89 -4.66 17.67
CA VAL A 381 11.48 -4.53 19.07
C VAL A 381 10.96 -3.12 19.38
N LYS A 382 11.69 -2.08 18.96
CA LYS A 382 11.28 -0.69 19.19
C LYS A 382 10.02 -0.30 18.42
N LEU A 383 9.88 -0.81 17.20
CA LEU A 383 8.68 -0.62 16.39
C LEU A 383 7.47 -1.31 17.05
N GLU A 384 7.64 -2.51 17.56
CA GLU A 384 6.60 -3.24 18.29
C GLU A 384 6.18 -2.49 19.58
N GLU A 385 7.15 -1.95 20.33
CA GLU A 385 6.88 -1.10 21.50
C GLU A 385 6.00 0.10 21.12
N PHE A 386 6.34 0.81 20.05
CA PHE A 386 5.57 1.95 19.55
C PHE A 386 4.15 1.55 19.12
N PHE A 387 4.02 0.48 18.33
CA PHE A 387 2.70 0.02 17.87
C PHE A 387 1.80 -0.39 19.03
N LYS A 388 2.33 -1.08 20.05
CA LYS A 388 1.55 -1.53 21.22
C LYS A 388 1.21 -0.39 22.18
N ASN A 389 2.18 0.47 22.47
CA ASN A 389 2.03 1.45 23.55
C ASN A 389 1.39 2.76 23.10
N ASP A 390 1.53 3.11 21.81
CA ASP A 390 0.98 4.33 21.24
C ASP A 390 -0.25 4.05 20.38
N LEU A 391 -0.09 3.32 19.28
CA LEU A 391 -1.16 3.15 18.31
C LEU A 391 -2.30 2.25 18.82
N GLU A 392 -1.97 1.07 19.31
CA GLU A 392 -2.97 0.12 19.84
C GLU A 392 -3.72 0.72 21.04
N LYS A 393 -3.01 1.41 21.92
CA LYS A 393 -3.61 2.08 23.08
C LYS A 393 -4.56 3.20 22.64
N LEU A 394 -4.14 4.02 21.65
CA LEU A 394 -4.98 5.06 21.05
C LEU A 394 -6.29 4.47 20.50
N TYR A 395 -6.18 3.40 19.73
CA TYR A 395 -7.31 2.67 19.17
C TYR A 395 -8.25 2.13 20.24
N GLN A 396 -7.69 1.48 21.29
CA GLN A 396 -8.49 0.88 22.36
C GLN A 396 -9.25 1.92 23.19
N GLU A 397 -8.60 3.02 23.56
CA GLU A 397 -9.26 4.08 24.32
C GLU A 397 -10.33 4.80 23.47
N ALA A 398 -10.06 4.99 22.18
CA ALA A 398 -11.05 5.51 21.23
C ALA A 398 -12.30 4.61 21.15
N ASN A 399 -12.13 3.30 21.02
CA ASN A 399 -13.26 2.36 20.99
C ASN A 399 -14.05 2.31 22.30
N LYS A 400 -13.35 2.36 23.45
CA LYS A 400 -14.02 2.42 24.75
C LYS A 400 -14.88 3.67 24.90
N ALA A 401 -14.35 4.84 24.49
CA ALA A 401 -15.08 6.10 24.55
C ALA A 401 -16.30 6.10 23.63
N ASN A 402 -16.14 5.62 22.39
CA ASN A 402 -17.25 5.49 21.45
C ASN A 402 -18.38 4.60 21.98
N LYS A 403 -18.03 3.46 22.55
CA LYS A 403 -19.02 2.55 23.13
C LYS A 403 -19.83 3.24 24.23
N GLN A 404 -19.20 4.10 25.05
CA GLN A 404 -19.95 4.83 26.07
C GLN A 404 -20.85 5.91 25.47
N LEU A 405 -20.39 6.63 24.45
CA LEU A 405 -21.23 7.59 23.70
C LEU A 405 -22.45 6.90 23.07
N GLU A 406 -22.26 5.73 22.48
CA GLU A 406 -23.34 4.93 21.92
C GLU A 406 -24.34 4.50 22.99
N ASN A 407 -23.85 4.03 24.14
CA ASN A 407 -24.71 3.64 25.26
C ASN A 407 -25.53 4.83 25.79
N ILE A 408 -24.95 6.03 25.87
CA ILE A 408 -25.65 7.25 26.27
C ILE A 408 -26.78 7.56 25.27
N ARG A 409 -26.50 7.50 23.97
CA ARG A 409 -27.50 7.76 22.93
C ARG A 409 -28.66 6.74 22.95
N LYS A 410 -28.33 5.45 23.09
CA LYS A 410 -29.35 4.40 23.20
C LYS A 410 -30.25 4.61 24.44
N ALA A 411 -29.64 4.95 25.58
CA ALA A 411 -30.41 5.24 26.77
C ALA A 411 -31.34 6.46 26.59
N ASP A 412 -30.86 7.52 25.94
CA ASP A 412 -31.71 8.71 25.63
C ASP A 412 -32.85 8.40 24.66
N GLU A 413 -32.59 7.57 23.65
CA GLU A 413 -33.62 7.13 22.72
C GLU A 413 -34.70 6.29 23.40
N GLU A 414 -34.28 5.36 24.27
CA GLU A 414 -35.20 4.55 25.05
C GLU A 414 -36.00 5.38 26.09
N ILE A 415 -35.35 6.35 26.76
CA ILE A 415 -36.05 7.29 27.65
C ILE A 415 -37.13 8.02 26.87
N ARG A 416 -36.84 8.56 25.69
CA ARG A 416 -37.84 9.26 24.85
C ARG A 416 -38.99 8.33 24.44
N LYS A 417 -38.69 7.10 23.99
CA LYS A 417 -39.77 6.12 23.65
C LYS A 417 -40.65 5.80 24.84
N ILE A 418 -40.07 5.65 26.03
CA ILE A 418 -40.85 5.41 27.25
C ILE A 418 -41.71 6.63 27.60
N GLU A 419 -41.18 7.85 27.49
CA GLU A 419 -41.91 9.09 27.76
C GLU A 419 -43.08 9.29 26.79
N GLU A 420 -42.89 9.02 25.51
CA GLU A 420 -43.90 9.14 24.46
C GLU A 420 -44.95 8.01 24.50
N SER A 421 -44.70 6.88 25.15
CA SER A 421 -45.63 5.74 25.24
C SER A 421 -46.86 6.07 26.06
N THR A 422 -48.05 5.91 25.45
CA THR A 422 -49.36 6.06 26.09
C THR A 422 -49.92 4.75 26.63
N GLU A 423 -49.31 3.62 26.29
CA GLU A 423 -49.84 2.28 26.61
C GLU A 423 -49.28 1.71 27.93
N LEU A 424 -48.23 2.28 28.49
CA LEU A 424 -47.56 1.77 29.68
C LEU A 424 -48.26 2.27 30.96
N PRO A 425 -48.53 1.38 31.96
CA PRO A 425 -48.98 1.78 33.29
C PRO A 425 -47.94 2.71 33.96
N SER A 426 -48.43 3.72 34.73
CA SER A 426 -47.57 4.76 35.33
C SER A 426 -46.41 4.21 36.18
N GLU A 427 -46.67 3.13 36.95
CA GLU A 427 -45.69 2.50 37.81
C GLU A 427 -44.59 1.79 37.01
N SER A 428 -44.95 1.03 35.99
CA SER A 428 -44.01 0.37 35.06
C SER A 428 -43.21 1.37 34.23
N LYS A 429 -43.83 2.52 33.88
CA LYS A 429 -43.16 3.62 33.17
C LYS A 429 -42.07 4.26 34.04
N ALA A 430 -42.37 4.52 35.32
CA ALA A 430 -41.42 5.09 36.27
C ALA A 430 -40.21 4.16 36.51
N GLU A 431 -40.44 2.85 36.67
CA GLU A 431 -39.34 1.86 36.85
C GLU A 431 -38.42 1.77 35.63
N LYS A 432 -39.00 1.71 34.40
CA LYS A 432 -38.25 1.66 33.16
C LYS A 432 -37.42 2.95 32.95
N LEU A 433 -38.01 4.12 33.23
CA LEU A 433 -37.29 5.40 33.16
C LEU A 433 -36.13 5.43 34.13
N ALA A 434 -36.33 5.05 35.39
CA ALA A 434 -35.25 5.02 36.39
C ALA A 434 -34.09 4.11 35.97
N LYS A 435 -34.42 2.95 35.38
CA LYS A 435 -33.38 2.03 34.87
C LYS A 435 -32.57 2.65 33.73
N GLN A 436 -33.21 3.27 32.75
CA GLN A 436 -32.52 3.88 31.62
C GLN A 436 -31.71 5.11 32.02
N GLN A 437 -32.17 5.88 32.99
CA GLN A 437 -31.43 7.01 33.58
C GLN A 437 -30.18 6.53 34.32
N ASP A 438 -30.26 5.43 35.08
CA ASP A 438 -29.11 4.81 35.76
C ASP A 438 -28.07 4.28 34.74
N GLU A 439 -28.52 3.60 33.66
CA GLU A 439 -27.65 3.13 32.57
C GLU A 439 -26.94 4.30 31.87
N LYS A 440 -27.66 5.39 31.58
CA LYS A 440 -27.10 6.63 31.02
C LYS A 440 -26.05 7.23 31.93
N GLN A 441 -26.35 7.38 33.21
CA GLN A 441 -25.42 7.95 34.20
C GLN A 441 -24.14 7.12 34.31
N LYS A 442 -24.25 5.79 34.38
CA LYS A 442 -23.09 4.88 34.40
C LYS A 442 -22.21 5.00 33.14
N ALA A 443 -22.82 5.16 31.97
CA ALA A 443 -22.11 5.35 30.73
C ALA A 443 -21.40 6.72 30.69
N GLN A 444 -22.02 7.79 31.18
CA GLN A 444 -21.42 9.12 31.32
C GLN A 444 -20.22 9.12 32.26
N GLU A 445 -20.34 8.49 33.43
CA GLU A 445 -19.23 8.36 34.38
C GLU A 445 -18.04 7.62 33.79
N LYS A 446 -18.29 6.51 33.04
CA LYS A 446 -17.24 5.77 32.36
C LYS A 446 -16.57 6.61 31.28
N LEU A 447 -17.34 7.35 30.47
CA LEU A 447 -16.81 8.25 29.44
C LEU A 447 -15.93 9.32 30.05
N ASN A 448 -16.39 9.98 31.13
CA ASN A 448 -15.62 11.01 31.83
C ASN A 448 -14.30 10.45 32.39
N LYS A 449 -14.30 9.24 32.93
CA LYS A 449 -13.07 8.56 33.38
C LYS A 449 -12.08 8.31 32.23
N ILE A 450 -12.57 7.90 31.06
CA ILE A 450 -11.73 7.69 29.88
C ILE A 450 -11.14 9.02 29.41
N ILE A 451 -11.95 10.08 29.30
CA ILE A 451 -11.51 11.41 28.91
C ILE A 451 -10.45 11.94 29.88
N ALA A 452 -10.69 11.88 31.18
CA ALA A 452 -9.74 12.33 32.20
C ALA A 452 -8.41 11.58 32.13
N LYS A 453 -8.45 10.24 32.02
CA LYS A 453 -7.25 9.41 31.91
C LYS A 453 -6.46 9.68 30.62
N SER A 454 -7.15 9.86 29.50
CA SER A 454 -6.52 10.10 28.18
C SER A 454 -6.00 11.53 28.07
N GLY A 455 -6.61 12.49 28.74
CA GLY A 455 -6.20 13.90 28.77
C GLY A 455 -5.11 14.22 29.80
N ASP A 456 -4.64 13.24 30.59
CA ASP A 456 -3.57 13.45 31.56
C ASP A 456 -2.28 13.92 30.88
N ASN A 457 -1.54 14.84 31.52
CA ASN A 457 -0.30 15.40 30.99
C ASN A 457 0.82 14.38 30.74
N ASN A 458 0.75 13.22 31.38
CA ASN A 458 1.69 12.12 31.18
C ASN A 458 1.34 11.23 29.99
N GLN A 459 0.23 11.50 29.30
CA GLN A 459 -0.15 10.76 28.09
C GLN A 459 0.47 11.40 26.83
N THR A 460 0.49 10.63 25.73
CA THR A 460 0.94 11.14 24.44
C THR A 460 0.03 12.26 23.95
N LYS A 461 0.57 13.16 23.11
CA LYS A 461 -0.22 14.27 22.51
C LYS A 461 -1.46 13.74 21.77
N SER A 462 -1.33 12.59 21.07
CA SER A 462 -2.45 11.97 20.36
C SER A 462 -3.56 11.52 21.31
N MET A 463 -3.20 11.01 22.51
CA MET A 463 -4.17 10.64 23.54
C MET A 463 -4.89 11.88 24.10
N GLN A 464 -4.15 12.97 24.33
CA GLN A 464 -4.73 14.24 24.79
C GLN A 464 -5.69 14.83 23.75
N THR A 465 -5.29 14.86 22.47
CA THR A 465 -6.16 15.30 21.37
C THR A 465 -7.41 14.44 21.24
N LEU A 466 -7.27 13.11 21.42
CA LEU A 466 -8.41 12.18 21.44
C LEU A 466 -9.39 12.54 22.57
N ALA A 467 -8.88 12.77 23.77
CA ALA A 467 -9.70 13.16 24.94
C ALA A 467 -10.46 14.47 24.70
N GLU A 468 -9.79 15.48 24.16
CA GLU A 468 -10.42 16.77 23.79
C GLU A 468 -11.51 16.58 22.71
N GLY A 469 -11.25 15.73 21.72
CA GLY A 469 -12.23 15.40 20.69
C GLY A 469 -13.51 14.79 21.26
N PHE A 470 -13.37 13.82 22.17
CA PHE A 470 -14.52 13.18 22.84
C PHE A 470 -15.24 14.15 23.78
N LYS A 471 -14.52 15.00 24.49
CA LYS A 471 -15.11 16.03 25.33
C LYS A 471 -16.01 16.97 24.50
N LYS A 472 -15.48 17.52 23.40
CA LYS A 472 -16.24 18.37 22.48
C LYS A 472 -17.45 17.64 21.87
N GLN A 473 -17.30 16.40 21.46
CA GLN A 473 -18.39 15.60 20.90
C GLN A 473 -19.50 15.34 21.92
N PHE A 474 -19.13 15.10 23.18
CA PHE A 474 -20.10 14.89 24.24
C PHE A 474 -20.82 16.20 24.62
N GLU A 475 -20.12 17.33 24.71
CA GLU A 475 -20.70 18.64 24.95
C GLU A 475 -21.67 19.05 23.82
N GLN A 476 -21.30 18.81 22.56
CA GLN A 476 -22.18 19.05 21.40
C GLN A 476 -23.45 18.18 21.46
N TYR A 477 -23.31 16.93 21.84
CA TYR A 477 -24.45 16.02 22.01
C TYR A 477 -25.40 16.48 23.14
N GLN A 478 -24.85 16.93 24.27
CA GLN A 478 -25.67 17.44 25.37
C GLN A 478 -26.46 18.71 24.98
N ASN A 479 -25.84 19.59 24.19
CA ASN A 479 -26.46 20.83 23.75
C ASN A 479 -27.48 20.62 22.61
N ASN A 480 -27.42 19.52 21.87
CA ASN A 480 -28.29 19.25 20.73
C ASN A 480 -28.52 17.71 20.55
N PRO A 481 -29.33 17.09 21.41
CA PRO A 481 -29.51 15.63 21.41
C PRO A 481 -30.09 15.05 20.11
N THR A 482 -30.74 15.88 19.29
CA THR A 482 -31.43 15.46 18.05
C THR A 482 -30.62 15.66 16.77
N SER A 483 -29.48 16.36 16.81
CA SER A 483 -28.83 16.88 15.58
C SER A 483 -27.61 16.12 15.09
N ASN A 484 -27.15 15.06 15.74
CA ASN A 484 -25.97 14.33 15.26
C ASN A 484 -26.08 12.83 15.52
N THR A 485 -26.64 12.11 14.58
CA THR A 485 -26.29 10.71 14.37
C THR A 485 -24.99 10.70 13.55
N PRO A 486 -23.79 10.39 14.13
CA PRO A 486 -22.76 9.78 13.32
C PRO A 486 -23.35 8.44 12.91
N SER A 487 -23.31 8.15 11.63
CA SER A 487 -23.68 6.86 11.08
C SER A 487 -22.81 5.75 11.70
N THR A 488 -23.17 5.30 12.90
CA THR A 488 -22.89 3.92 13.27
C THR A 488 -23.70 3.07 12.31
N PRO A 489 -23.17 1.99 11.78
CA PRO A 489 -23.98 1.04 11.08
C PRO A 489 -25.11 0.67 12.05
N ARG A 490 -26.34 1.08 11.78
CA ARG A 490 -27.48 0.47 12.43
C ARG A 490 -27.34 -1.00 12.12
N THR A 491 -27.32 -1.82 13.15
CA THR A 491 -27.67 -3.22 12.98
C THR A 491 -29.01 -3.19 12.30
N PRO A 492 -29.17 -3.77 11.11
CA PRO A 492 -30.45 -3.77 10.43
C PRO A 492 -31.51 -4.29 11.41
N GLU A 493 -32.63 -3.60 11.55
CA GLU A 493 -33.77 -4.10 12.36
C GLU A 493 -34.32 -5.42 11.80
N ASN A 494 -33.97 -5.73 10.55
CA ASN A 494 -34.08 -7.06 9.98
C ASN A 494 -32.68 -7.53 9.53
N PRO A 495 -32.30 -8.78 9.82
CA PRO A 495 -31.08 -9.35 9.25
C PRO A 495 -31.17 -9.20 7.72
N PRO A 496 -30.02 -8.89 7.05
CA PRO A 496 -30.02 -8.80 5.61
C PRO A 496 -30.59 -10.09 5.04
N LYS A 497 -31.57 -9.95 4.13
CA LYS A 497 -32.22 -11.09 3.49
C LYS A 497 -31.18 -12.09 3.03
N THR A 498 -31.36 -13.32 3.41
CA THR A 498 -30.48 -14.41 2.97
C THR A 498 -30.51 -14.52 1.44
N MET A 499 -29.50 -15.13 0.84
CA MET A 499 -29.47 -15.34 -0.60
C MET A 499 -30.70 -16.13 -1.08
N ASP A 500 -31.18 -17.09 -0.28
CA ASP A 500 -32.41 -17.88 -0.56
C ASP A 500 -33.68 -17.02 -0.52
N GLU A 501 -33.78 -16.06 0.40
CA GLU A 501 -34.88 -15.10 0.45
C GLU A 501 -34.88 -14.16 -0.76
N LYS A 502 -33.69 -13.66 -1.15
CA LYS A 502 -33.55 -12.82 -2.34
C LYS A 502 -33.89 -13.57 -3.64
N ILE A 503 -33.60 -14.87 -3.73
CA ILE A 503 -33.95 -15.71 -4.87
C ILE A 503 -35.46 -16.00 -4.86
N SER A 504 -36.08 -16.16 -3.69
CA SER A 504 -37.53 -16.41 -3.57
C SER A 504 -38.36 -15.22 -4.06
N GLU A 505 -37.85 -13.98 -3.97
CA GLU A 505 -38.49 -12.79 -4.52
C GLU A 505 -38.59 -12.78 -6.06
N LEU A 506 -37.80 -13.60 -6.75
CA LEU A 506 -37.90 -13.77 -8.20
C LEU A 506 -39.17 -14.49 -8.63
N SER A 507 -39.87 -15.18 -7.71
CA SER A 507 -41.13 -15.89 -7.99
C SER A 507 -42.26 -14.95 -8.46
N ASP A 508 -42.17 -13.66 -8.17
CA ASP A 508 -43.15 -12.66 -8.63
C ASP A 508 -43.01 -12.34 -10.13
N LYS A 509 -41.82 -12.63 -10.72
CA LYS A 509 -41.49 -12.29 -12.10
C LYS A 509 -41.16 -13.50 -12.99
N TYR A 510 -40.70 -14.58 -12.40
CA TYR A 510 -40.24 -15.78 -13.08
C TYR A 510 -40.96 -17.03 -12.59
N ASN A 511 -41.14 -18.05 -13.44
CA ASN A 511 -41.77 -19.30 -13.05
C ASN A 511 -40.85 -20.17 -12.18
N ASP A 512 -41.44 -21.15 -11.48
CA ASP A 512 -40.74 -22.03 -10.51
C ASP A 512 -39.51 -22.77 -11.12
N LYS A 513 -39.54 -23.09 -12.42
CA LYS A 513 -38.44 -23.77 -13.10
C LYS A 513 -37.27 -22.82 -13.29
N GLU A 514 -37.52 -21.57 -13.63
CA GLU A 514 -36.49 -20.54 -13.79
C GLU A 514 -35.86 -20.17 -12.45
N VAL A 515 -36.65 -19.98 -11.42
CA VAL A 515 -36.18 -19.73 -10.05
C VAL A 515 -35.36 -20.93 -9.54
N SER A 516 -35.82 -22.17 -9.80
CA SER A 516 -35.06 -23.38 -9.45
C SER A 516 -33.73 -23.48 -10.21
N MET A 517 -33.69 -23.00 -11.45
CA MET A 517 -32.45 -22.98 -12.23
C MET A 517 -31.41 -22.01 -11.65
N VAL A 518 -31.83 -20.80 -11.24
CA VAL A 518 -30.95 -19.83 -10.55
C VAL A 518 -30.40 -20.44 -9.26
N LYS A 519 -31.22 -21.10 -8.45
CA LYS A 519 -30.76 -21.81 -7.24
C LYS A 519 -29.69 -22.88 -7.54
N LYS A 520 -29.90 -23.67 -8.59
CA LYS A 520 -28.92 -24.69 -9.01
C LYS A 520 -27.61 -24.09 -9.46
N ILE A 521 -27.63 -23.03 -10.25
CA ILE A 521 -26.45 -22.32 -10.72
C ILE A 521 -25.67 -21.77 -9.52
N PHE A 522 -26.34 -21.11 -8.57
CA PHE A 522 -25.69 -20.55 -7.38
C PHE A 522 -25.08 -21.64 -6.49
N ASN A 523 -25.75 -22.79 -6.33
CA ASN A 523 -25.16 -23.92 -5.61
C ASN A 523 -23.91 -24.51 -6.29
N ILE A 524 -23.88 -24.55 -7.62
CA ILE A 524 -22.69 -24.99 -8.37
C ILE A 524 -21.53 -24.02 -8.15
N ILE A 525 -21.80 -22.72 -8.18
CA ILE A 525 -20.79 -21.67 -7.94
C ILE A 525 -20.26 -21.78 -6.51
N ASP A 526 -21.12 -21.98 -5.51
CA ASP A 526 -20.70 -22.15 -4.11
C ASP A 526 -19.85 -23.38 -3.90
N THR A 527 -20.28 -24.50 -4.48
CA THR A 527 -19.54 -25.77 -4.32
C THR A 527 -18.13 -25.70 -4.92
N ARG A 528 -17.95 -24.97 -6.02
CA ARG A 528 -16.66 -24.90 -6.74
C ARG A 528 -15.75 -23.79 -6.29
N TYR A 529 -16.29 -22.63 -5.90
CA TYR A 529 -15.51 -21.39 -5.78
C TYR A 529 -15.63 -20.70 -4.41
N LEU A 530 -16.64 -21.00 -3.58
CA LEU A 530 -16.90 -20.24 -2.35
C LEU A 530 -15.71 -20.26 -1.38
N LYS A 531 -15.05 -21.42 -1.20
CA LYS A 531 -13.90 -21.54 -0.27
C LYS A 531 -12.70 -20.68 -0.65
N LYS A 532 -12.52 -20.38 -1.93
CA LYS A 532 -11.35 -19.66 -2.45
C LYS A 532 -11.65 -18.19 -2.76
N TYR A 533 -12.90 -17.87 -3.09
CA TYR A 533 -13.30 -16.57 -3.63
C TYR A 533 -14.63 -16.07 -3.03
N GLU A 534 -14.82 -16.22 -1.74
CA GLU A 534 -16.12 -15.98 -1.06
C GLU A 534 -16.73 -14.62 -1.41
N GLN A 535 -15.95 -13.55 -1.34
CA GLN A 535 -16.46 -12.21 -1.63
C GLN A 535 -16.80 -12.01 -3.11
N ILE A 536 -15.99 -12.55 -4.02
CA ILE A 536 -16.24 -12.45 -5.47
C ILE A 536 -17.49 -13.22 -5.84
N VAL A 537 -17.66 -14.43 -5.32
CA VAL A 537 -18.84 -15.26 -5.54
C VAL A 537 -20.12 -14.56 -5.04
N LYS A 538 -20.04 -13.92 -3.88
CA LYS A 538 -21.17 -13.15 -3.32
C LYS A 538 -21.52 -11.98 -4.23
N ASN A 539 -20.56 -11.20 -4.66
CA ASN A 539 -20.77 -10.04 -5.54
C ASN A 539 -21.36 -10.43 -6.90
N ILE A 540 -20.88 -11.53 -7.51
CA ILE A 540 -21.44 -12.04 -8.77
C ILE A 540 -22.90 -12.43 -8.61
N LYS A 541 -23.25 -13.14 -7.55
CA LYS A 541 -24.62 -13.56 -7.27
C LYS A 541 -25.54 -12.36 -7.07
N GLU A 542 -25.10 -11.34 -6.33
CA GLU A 542 -25.87 -10.12 -6.11
C GLU A 542 -26.07 -9.33 -7.40
N SER A 543 -25.04 -9.23 -8.24
CA SER A 543 -25.16 -8.59 -9.55
C SER A 543 -26.18 -9.30 -10.45
N VAL A 544 -26.10 -10.63 -10.55
CA VAL A 544 -27.06 -11.43 -11.33
C VAL A 544 -28.49 -11.24 -10.83
N LEU A 545 -28.70 -11.25 -9.51
CA LEU A 545 -30.02 -11.04 -8.94
C LEU A 545 -30.59 -9.64 -9.22
N ASN A 546 -29.74 -8.62 -9.16
CA ASN A 546 -30.14 -7.26 -9.46
C ASN A 546 -30.51 -7.08 -10.94
N ASP A 547 -29.80 -7.74 -11.85
CA ASP A 547 -30.14 -7.70 -13.27
C ASP A 547 -31.42 -8.49 -13.61
N LEU A 548 -31.66 -9.61 -12.93
CA LEU A 548 -32.90 -10.37 -13.08
C LEU A 548 -34.14 -9.64 -12.50
N LYS A 549 -33.94 -8.72 -11.55
CA LYS A 549 -35.01 -7.91 -10.98
C LYS A 549 -35.42 -6.73 -11.87
N LYS A 550 -34.52 -6.23 -12.73
CA LYS A 550 -34.81 -5.20 -13.75
C LYS A 550 -35.70 -5.77 -14.84
#